data_c98932ebdd3a9d75f5cfd2d022fedb75
#
_entry.id   c98932ebdd3a9d75f5cfd2d022fedb75
#
_cell.length_a   1.000
_cell.length_b   1.000
_cell.length_c   1.000
_cell.angle_alpha   90.00
_cell.angle_beta   90.00
_cell.angle_gamma   90.00
#
_symmetry.space_group_name_H-M   'P 1'
#
loop_
_entity.id
_entity.type
_entity.pdbx_description
1 polymer ?
#
loop_
_entity_poly.entity_id
_entity_poly.type
_entity_poly.pdbx_seq_one_letter_code
_entity_poly.pdbx_strand_id
1 'polypeptide(L)'
;MKIHDVELEWLGHAAFKIRSSKEPLVLYIDPYQISKTFNDADFVLITHSHYDHCSIEDIGKVVKDGTVMLCTADAQSKIVKISKKLDIKIVEPNVELDFNNIKIKTIEAYNHSKKFHPKAECWIGYIL
;
A
#
# COMPACT_ATOMS: atom_id res chain seq x y z
N MET A 1 15.95 1.33 8.66
CA MET A 1 16.70 0.06 8.73
C MET A 1 17.13 -0.34 7.34
N LYS A 2 18.33 -0.76 7.16
CA LYS A 2 18.86 -1.18 5.86
C LYS A 2 19.18 -2.68 5.88
N ILE A 3 18.63 -3.43 4.92
CA ILE A 3 18.86 -4.86 4.75
C ILE A 3 19.34 -5.06 3.30
N HIS A 4 20.62 -5.36 3.11
CA HIS A 4 21.25 -5.44 1.78
C HIS A 4 20.99 -4.17 0.96
N ASP A 5 20.35 -4.30 -0.19
CA ASP A 5 20.01 -3.21 -1.11
C ASP A 5 18.64 -2.56 -0.82
N VAL A 6 17.98 -2.96 0.29
CA VAL A 6 16.66 -2.47 0.67
C VAL A 6 16.75 -1.63 1.92
N GLU A 7 16.16 -0.44 1.87
CA GLU A 7 15.99 0.46 3.00
C GLU A 7 14.51 0.49 3.41
N LEU A 8 14.26 0.17 4.68
CA LEU A 8 12.94 0.22 5.30
C LEU A 8 12.88 1.38 6.27
N GLU A 9 11.93 2.29 6.05
CA GLU A 9 11.67 3.46 6.90
C GLU A 9 10.26 3.37 7.48
N TRP A 10 10.16 3.41 8.80
CA TRP A 10 8.88 3.52 9.49
C TRP A 10 8.47 4.99 9.56
N LEU A 11 7.30 5.31 9.02
CA LEU A 11 6.77 6.68 8.94
C LEU A 11 5.81 7.03 10.07
N GLY A 12 5.59 6.10 10.99
CA GLY A 12 4.63 6.21 12.08
C GLY A 12 3.38 5.36 11.83
N HIS A 13 2.63 5.05 12.89
CA HIS A 13 1.44 4.19 12.85
C HIS A 13 1.73 2.86 12.12
N ALA A 14 0.99 2.53 11.08
CA ALA A 14 1.24 1.36 10.22
C ALA A 14 1.90 1.74 8.88
N ALA A 15 2.38 2.98 8.76
CA ALA A 15 2.95 3.50 7.52
C ALA A 15 4.44 3.16 7.37
N PHE A 16 4.79 2.60 6.23
CA PHE A 16 6.18 2.26 5.88
C PHE A 16 6.52 2.78 4.49
N LYS A 17 7.79 3.18 4.33
CA LYS A 17 8.41 3.44 3.04
C LYS A 17 9.53 2.45 2.82
N ILE A 18 9.55 1.84 1.65
CA ILE A 18 10.58 0.87 1.24
C ILE A 18 11.24 1.40 -0.02
N ARG A 19 12.57 1.41 -0.02
CA ARG A 19 13.37 1.78 -1.19
C ARG A 19 14.35 0.67 -1.53
N SER A 20 14.50 0.39 -2.81
CA SER A 20 15.56 -0.49 -3.31
C SER A 20 16.56 0.33 -4.12
N SER A 21 17.85 0.08 -3.92
CA SER A 21 18.93 0.72 -4.70
C SER A 21 19.36 -0.12 -5.89
N LYS A 22 19.18 -1.43 -5.84
CA LYS A 22 19.54 -2.34 -6.92
C LYS A 22 18.59 -2.22 -8.12
N GLU A 23 17.31 -2.27 -7.83
CA GLU A 23 16.22 -2.00 -8.78
C GLU A 23 15.52 -0.72 -8.29
N PRO A 24 15.76 0.44 -8.92
CA PRO A 24 15.17 1.69 -8.42
C PRO A 24 13.67 1.55 -8.20
N LEU A 25 13.26 1.56 -6.94
CA LEU A 25 11.89 1.31 -6.52
C LEU A 25 11.59 2.08 -5.24
N VAL A 26 10.47 2.76 -5.23
CA VAL A 26 9.89 3.41 -4.04
C VAL A 26 8.49 2.87 -3.82
N LEU A 27 8.27 2.26 -2.66
CA LEU A 27 7.02 1.64 -2.28
C LEU A 27 6.56 2.16 -0.92
N TYR A 28 5.28 2.47 -0.81
CA TYR A 28 4.64 2.83 0.46
C TYR A 28 3.59 1.80 0.85
N ILE A 29 3.46 1.55 2.14
CA ILE A 29 2.40 0.73 2.73
C ILE A 29 1.60 1.62 3.67
N ASP A 30 0.29 1.66 3.52
CA ASP A 30 -0.67 2.38 4.37
C ASP A 30 -0.20 3.79 4.78
N PRO A 31 0.16 4.70 3.84
CA PRO A 31 0.68 6.02 4.19
C PRO A 31 -0.36 6.81 4.99
N TYR A 32 0.04 7.27 6.18
CA TYR A 32 -0.79 8.00 7.11
C TYR A 32 0.02 9.05 7.88
N GLN A 33 -0.55 10.23 8.09
CA GLN A 33 0.10 11.38 8.75
C GLN A 33 1.45 11.75 8.13
N ILE A 34 1.50 11.76 6.80
CA ILE A 34 2.69 12.11 6.04
C ILE A 34 2.95 13.61 6.15
N SER A 35 4.13 13.96 6.66
CA SER A 35 4.46 15.35 7.03
C SER A 35 4.72 16.28 5.85
N LYS A 36 5.10 15.72 4.69
CA LYS A 36 5.41 16.50 3.48
C LYS A 36 5.03 15.74 2.21
N THR A 37 4.96 16.46 1.09
CA THR A 37 4.68 15.89 -0.22
C THR A 37 5.97 15.31 -0.83
N PHE A 38 5.92 14.03 -1.21
CA PHE A 38 7.03 13.30 -1.85
C PHE A 38 6.83 13.11 -3.35
N ASN A 39 5.64 12.69 -3.80
CA ASN A 39 5.30 12.39 -5.20
C ASN A 39 6.32 11.46 -5.88
N ASP A 40 6.81 10.44 -5.16
CA ASP A 40 7.89 9.56 -5.61
C ASP A 40 7.51 8.08 -5.63
N ALA A 41 6.28 7.72 -5.24
CA ALA A 41 5.86 6.33 -5.15
C ALA A 41 5.75 5.66 -6.53
N ASP A 42 6.43 4.54 -6.70
CA ASP A 42 6.20 3.61 -7.80
C ASP A 42 5.03 2.68 -7.47
N PHE A 43 4.93 2.27 -6.21
CA PHE A 43 3.85 1.44 -5.67
C PHE A 43 3.30 2.02 -4.37
N VAL A 44 1.99 1.89 -4.20
CA VAL A 44 1.32 2.08 -2.90
C VAL A 44 0.45 0.86 -2.62
N LEU A 45 0.66 0.24 -1.46
CA LEU A 45 -0.07 -0.94 -1.02
C LEU A 45 -0.99 -0.57 0.14
N ILE A 46 -2.28 -0.83 -0.01
CA ILE A 46 -3.29 -0.55 1.01
C ILE A 46 -3.82 -1.87 1.55
N THR A 47 -3.71 -2.07 2.85
CA THR A 47 -4.14 -3.32 3.49
C THR A 47 -5.65 -3.41 3.67
N HIS A 48 -6.31 -2.29 3.97
CA HIS A 48 -7.75 -2.20 4.17
C HIS A 48 -8.24 -0.74 4.14
N SER A 49 -9.55 -0.53 4.18
CA SER A 49 -10.20 0.75 3.93
C SER A 49 -10.29 1.70 5.12
N HIS A 50 -9.88 1.32 6.33
CA HIS A 50 -9.92 2.21 7.49
C HIS A 50 -9.14 3.51 7.21
N TYR A 51 -9.62 4.63 7.77
CA TYR A 51 -9.09 5.98 7.50
C TYR A 51 -7.59 6.13 7.80
N ASP A 52 -7.09 5.42 8.78
CA ASP A 52 -5.70 5.42 9.23
C ASP A 52 -4.78 4.48 8.44
N HIS A 53 -5.33 3.75 7.46
CA HIS A 53 -4.62 2.90 6.51
C HIS A 53 -4.87 3.30 5.05
N CYS A 54 -6.02 3.92 4.78
CA CYS A 54 -6.40 4.41 3.45
C CYS A 54 -6.77 5.90 3.53
N SER A 55 -5.79 6.73 3.89
CA SER A 55 -5.93 8.18 3.95
C SER A 55 -5.73 8.79 2.57
N ILE A 56 -6.79 9.33 1.97
CA ILE A 56 -6.75 9.93 0.64
C ILE A 56 -5.79 11.13 0.60
N GLU A 57 -5.80 11.95 1.66
CA GLU A 57 -4.88 13.08 1.76
C GLU A 57 -3.42 12.62 1.75
N ASP A 58 -3.07 11.63 2.56
CA ASP A 58 -1.70 11.15 2.69
C ASP A 58 -1.24 10.35 1.45
N ILE A 59 -2.12 9.52 0.87
CA ILE A 59 -1.85 8.85 -0.41
C ILE A 59 -1.55 9.89 -1.48
N GLY A 60 -2.32 10.98 -1.55
CA GLY A 60 -2.11 12.07 -2.50
C GLY A 60 -0.74 12.74 -2.39
N LYS A 61 -0.13 12.74 -1.19
CA LYS A 61 1.21 13.29 -0.95
C LYS A 61 2.34 12.40 -1.48
N VAL A 62 2.13 11.11 -1.61
CA VAL A 62 3.18 10.16 -2.01
C VAL A 62 3.09 9.72 -3.47
N VAL A 63 1.89 9.67 -4.05
CA VAL A 63 1.68 9.20 -5.43
C VAL A 63 2.12 10.21 -6.48
N LYS A 64 2.45 9.69 -7.66
CA LYS A 64 2.69 10.42 -8.91
C LYS A 64 1.84 9.81 -10.02
N ASP A 65 1.75 10.44 -11.19
CA ASP A 65 1.13 9.81 -12.35
C ASP A 65 1.87 8.51 -12.71
N GLY A 66 1.12 7.44 -12.89
CA GLY A 66 1.65 6.10 -13.16
C GLY A 66 1.91 5.23 -11.94
N THR A 67 1.73 5.75 -10.72
CA THR A 67 1.85 4.92 -9.49
C THR A 67 0.88 3.74 -9.55
N VAL A 68 1.38 2.53 -9.30
CA VAL A 68 0.58 1.33 -9.15
C VAL A 68 0.00 1.28 -7.74
N MET A 69 -1.32 1.22 -7.64
CA MET A 69 -2.05 1.11 -6.37
C MET A 69 -2.59 -0.31 -6.22
N LEU A 70 -2.13 -1.04 -5.22
CA LEU A 70 -2.76 -2.30 -4.82
C LEU A 70 -3.66 -2.05 -3.62
N CYS A 71 -4.93 -2.42 -3.72
CA CYS A 71 -5.90 -2.16 -2.67
C CYS A 71 -7.01 -3.21 -2.64
N THR A 72 -7.75 -3.23 -1.55
CA THR A 72 -8.97 -4.01 -1.43
C THR A 72 -10.14 -3.35 -2.16
N ALA A 73 -11.19 -4.10 -2.48
CA ALA A 73 -12.33 -3.59 -3.22
C ALA A 73 -13.03 -2.42 -2.49
N ASP A 74 -13.14 -2.49 -1.16
CA ASP A 74 -13.76 -1.44 -0.35
C ASP A 74 -12.91 -0.15 -0.29
N ALA A 75 -11.59 -0.24 -0.43
CA ALA A 75 -10.70 0.92 -0.48
C ALA A 75 -10.76 1.65 -1.84
N GLN A 76 -11.07 0.97 -2.93
CA GLN A 76 -11.08 1.55 -4.28
C GLN A 76 -11.97 2.78 -4.39
N SER A 77 -13.16 2.76 -3.80
CA SER A 77 -14.12 3.87 -3.85
C SER A 77 -13.58 5.18 -3.26
N LYS A 78 -12.61 5.10 -2.36
CA LYS A 78 -11.89 6.24 -1.80
C LYS A 78 -10.75 6.69 -2.71
N ILE A 79 -9.96 5.74 -3.20
CA ILE A 79 -8.73 5.98 -3.97
C ILE A 79 -9.02 6.66 -5.31
N VAL A 80 -10.13 6.35 -5.97
CA VAL A 80 -10.53 6.96 -7.25
C VAL A 80 -10.77 8.48 -7.16
N LYS A 81 -10.89 9.02 -5.95
CA LYS A 81 -11.03 10.48 -5.73
C LYS A 81 -9.72 11.25 -5.86
N ILE A 82 -8.59 10.58 -5.93
CA ILE A 82 -7.28 11.20 -6.07
C ILE A 82 -7.09 11.71 -7.49
N SER A 83 -6.68 12.99 -7.64
CA SER A 83 -6.58 13.69 -8.93
C SER A 83 -5.32 13.37 -9.73
N LYS A 84 -4.81 12.13 -9.66
CA LYS A 84 -3.64 11.66 -10.40
C LYS A 84 -3.98 10.42 -11.22
N LYS A 85 -3.22 10.17 -12.27
CA LYS A 85 -3.38 8.98 -13.12
C LYS A 85 -2.75 7.77 -12.44
N LEU A 86 -3.54 7.05 -11.65
CA LEU A 86 -3.12 5.87 -10.92
C LEU A 86 -3.49 4.59 -11.67
N ASP A 87 -2.61 3.60 -11.63
CA ASP A 87 -2.90 2.24 -12.08
C ASP A 87 -3.44 1.44 -10.88
N ILE A 88 -4.76 1.45 -10.70
CA ILE A 88 -5.44 0.83 -9.56
C ILE A 88 -5.72 -0.64 -9.86
N LYS A 89 -5.17 -1.53 -9.04
CA LYS A 89 -5.41 -2.97 -9.08
C LYS A 89 -6.07 -3.42 -7.78
N ILE A 90 -7.28 -3.94 -7.89
CA ILE A 90 -7.97 -4.56 -6.75
C ILE A 90 -7.40 -5.95 -6.57
N VAL A 91 -7.00 -6.27 -5.34
CA VAL A 91 -6.41 -7.55 -4.98
C VAL A 91 -7.21 -8.22 -3.87
N GLU A 92 -7.24 -9.54 -3.90
CA GLU A 92 -7.84 -10.41 -2.89
C GLU A 92 -6.73 -11.14 -2.12
N PRO A 93 -7.05 -11.81 -0.99
CA PRO A 93 -6.10 -12.67 -0.32
C PRO A 93 -5.58 -13.81 -1.20
N ASN A 94 -4.35 -14.25 -0.95
CA ASN A 94 -3.71 -15.40 -1.61
C ASN A 94 -3.48 -15.23 -3.13
N VAL A 95 -3.17 -14.00 -3.55
CA VAL A 95 -2.80 -13.67 -4.93
C VAL A 95 -1.31 -13.38 -5.01
N GLU A 96 -0.65 -13.83 -6.07
CA GLU A 96 0.74 -13.49 -6.40
C GLU A 96 0.76 -12.59 -7.63
N LEU A 97 1.53 -11.49 -7.55
CA LEU A 97 1.71 -10.51 -8.61
C LEU A 97 3.20 -10.36 -8.89
N ASP A 98 3.58 -10.41 -10.17
CA ASP A 98 4.94 -10.21 -10.63
C ASP A 98 5.03 -8.95 -11.50
N PHE A 99 5.79 -7.95 -11.03
CA PHE A 99 5.98 -6.65 -11.69
C PHE A 99 7.41 -6.50 -12.25
N ASN A 100 8.09 -7.57 -12.63
CA ASN A 100 9.48 -7.59 -13.08
C ASN A 100 10.50 -7.21 -12.00
N ASN A 101 10.36 -6.03 -11.40
CA ASN A 101 11.26 -5.50 -10.37
C ASN A 101 10.84 -5.86 -8.93
N ILE A 102 9.63 -6.36 -8.73
CA ILE A 102 9.12 -6.79 -7.42
C ILE A 102 8.06 -7.88 -7.58
N LYS A 103 8.09 -8.87 -6.71
CA LYS A 103 7.03 -9.87 -6.54
C LYS A 103 6.27 -9.56 -5.27
N ILE A 104 4.95 -9.53 -5.36
CA ILE A 104 4.06 -9.20 -4.24
C ILE A 104 3.07 -10.34 -4.05
N LYS A 105 2.98 -10.85 -2.82
CA LYS A 105 1.97 -11.83 -2.44
C LYS A 105 1.04 -11.24 -1.39
N THR A 106 -0.25 -11.47 -1.55
CA THR A 106 -1.26 -11.09 -0.56
C THR A 106 -1.58 -12.27 0.35
N ILE A 107 -1.84 -11.98 1.62
CA ILE A 107 -2.27 -12.96 2.63
C ILE A 107 -3.53 -12.46 3.32
N GLU A 108 -4.29 -13.39 3.91
CA GLU A 108 -5.46 -13.03 4.72
C GLU A 108 -5.05 -12.27 5.98
N ALA A 109 -5.79 -11.20 6.30
CA ALA A 109 -5.61 -10.40 7.51
C ALA A 109 -6.97 -10.11 8.14
N TYR A 110 -7.44 -10.99 9.02
CA TYR A 110 -8.73 -10.85 9.70
C TYR A 110 -8.69 -11.37 11.15
N ASN A 111 -9.67 -10.94 11.95
CA ASN A 111 -9.89 -11.38 13.31
C ASN A 111 -11.01 -12.44 13.39
N HIS A 112 -10.77 -13.54 14.10
CA HIS A 112 -11.76 -14.59 14.30
C HIS A 112 -12.86 -14.21 15.30
N SER A 113 -12.56 -13.38 16.30
CA SER A 113 -13.43 -13.15 17.47
C SER A 113 -13.76 -11.69 17.74
N LYS A 114 -13.27 -10.74 16.95
CA LYS A 114 -13.52 -9.31 17.13
C LYS A 114 -14.41 -8.75 16.03
N LYS A 115 -15.17 -7.69 16.37
CA LYS A 115 -16.04 -6.97 15.43
C LYS A 115 -15.27 -6.29 14.28
N PHE A 116 -14.03 -5.88 14.53
CA PHE A 116 -13.16 -5.26 13.53
C PHE A 116 -12.34 -6.30 12.77
N HIS A 117 -12.03 -6.04 11.51
CA HIS A 117 -11.28 -6.91 10.61
C HIS A 117 -11.96 -8.27 10.37
N PRO A 118 -13.27 -8.30 9.97
CA PRO A 118 -13.94 -9.55 9.68
C PRO A 118 -13.44 -10.16 8.37
N LYS A 119 -13.46 -11.51 8.28
CA LYS A 119 -13.04 -12.23 7.07
C LYS A 119 -13.80 -11.83 5.80
N ALA A 120 -15.08 -11.48 5.94
CA ALA A 120 -15.95 -11.08 4.83
C ALA A 120 -15.49 -9.82 4.09
N GLU A 121 -14.69 -8.95 4.74
CA GLU A 121 -14.13 -7.74 4.12
C GLU A 121 -12.92 -8.02 3.21
N CYS A 122 -12.40 -9.25 3.21
CA CYS A 122 -11.25 -9.67 2.39
C CYS A 122 -10.02 -8.76 2.55
N TRP A 123 -9.78 -8.28 3.77
CA TRP A 123 -8.62 -7.45 4.07
C TRP A 123 -7.33 -8.27 4.06
N ILE A 124 -6.24 -7.63 3.71
CA ILE A 124 -5.01 -8.30 3.34
C ILE A 124 -3.77 -7.77 4.06
N GLY A 125 -2.76 -8.63 4.16
CA GLY A 125 -1.37 -8.26 4.37
C GLY A 125 -0.57 -8.51 3.09
N TYR A 126 0.64 -8.00 3.03
CA TYR A 126 1.53 -8.15 1.87
C TYR A 126 2.84 -8.83 2.25
N ILE A 127 3.34 -9.66 1.35
CA ILE A 127 4.70 -10.20 1.37
C ILE A 127 5.40 -9.69 0.11
N LEU A 128 6.59 -9.12 0.29
CA LEU A 128 7.38 -8.49 -0.76
C LEU A 128 8.66 -9.28 -1.04
#